data_f789997c730225cdc1137063b0255428
#
_entry.id   f789997c730225cdc1137063b0255428
#
_cell.length_a   1.000
_cell.length_b   1.000
_cell.length_c   1.000
_cell.angle_alpha   90.00
_cell.angle_beta   90.00
_cell.angle_gamma   90.00
#
_symmetry.space_group_name_H-M   'P 1'
#
loop_
_entity.id
_entity.type
_entity.pdbx_description
1 polymer ?
#
loop_
_entity_poly.entity_id
_entity_poly.type
_entity_poly.pdbx_seq_one_letter_code
_entity_poly.pdbx_strand_id
1 'polypeptide(L)'
;KITLCLEKALDILNDTDIEPIARVSLFHFLFGYIHPFYDGNGRTNRFISSYVLSKEYEPLIGFRLSYAVKQDIEKYYRGYTVCEHPLNKGDLTPFVIAFSEIIVSAMESMRNSLRELRNMLEEGERMAEIVFAKDEKAIEIASVLVTAALFAFNGITMAELTYTFDASRQTMYKKLAPFKERGVLVAQKEGRKTYYRMDLDALRRLADQQ
;
A
#
# COMPACT_ATOMS: atom_id res chain seq x y z
N LYS A 1 -30.86 8.79 22.55
CA LYS A 1 -31.28 8.64 21.13
C LYS A 1 -30.07 8.31 20.23
N ILE A 2 -28.96 9.07 20.30
CA ILE A 2 -27.73 8.84 19.52
C ILE A 2 -27.18 7.41 19.79
N THR A 3 -27.05 7.02 21.06
CA THR A 3 -26.54 5.69 21.47
C THR A 3 -27.34 4.55 20.81
N LEU A 4 -28.64 4.59 20.86
CA LEU A 4 -29.51 3.58 20.27
C LEU A 4 -29.38 3.51 18.73
N CYS A 5 -29.22 4.66 18.06
CA CYS A 5 -28.98 4.67 16.62
C CYS A 5 -27.61 4.09 16.27
N LEU A 6 -26.57 4.38 17.08
CA LEU A 6 -25.24 3.85 16.89
C LEU A 6 -25.16 2.34 17.14
N GLU A 7 -25.86 1.84 18.16
CA GLU A 7 -26.01 0.39 18.42
C GLU A 7 -26.57 -0.32 17.18
N LYS A 8 -27.66 0.17 16.61
CA LYS A 8 -28.24 -0.39 15.37
C LYS A 8 -27.28 -0.32 14.18
N ALA A 9 -26.52 0.74 14.05
CA ALA A 9 -25.52 0.83 12.98
C ALA A 9 -24.39 -0.20 13.17
N LEU A 10 -23.99 -0.46 14.43
CA LEU A 10 -23.01 -1.50 14.76
C LEU A 10 -23.59 -2.92 14.55
N ASP A 11 -24.87 -3.13 14.82
CA ASP A 11 -25.55 -4.42 14.52
C ASP A 11 -25.45 -4.73 13.02
N ILE A 12 -25.73 -3.74 12.15
CA ILE A 12 -25.58 -3.89 10.69
C ILE A 12 -24.11 -4.19 10.32
N LEU A 13 -23.16 -3.50 10.92
CA LEU A 13 -21.74 -3.71 10.63
C LEU A 13 -21.28 -5.13 10.99
N ASN A 14 -21.85 -5.72 12.03
CA ASN A 14 -21.50 -7.04 12.54
C ASN A 14 -22.37 -8.17 11.93
N ASP A 15 -23.36 -7.84 11.12
CA ASP A 15 -24.23 -8.81 10.46
C ASP A 15 -23.48 -9.53 9.33
N THR A 16 -23.10 -10.77 9.57
CA THR A 16 -22.36 -11.60 8.62
C THR A 16 -23.19 -12.12 7.46
N ASP A 17 -24.51 -11.99 7.50
CA ASP A 17 -25.40 -12.36 6.40
C ASP A 17 -25.39 -11.27 5.30
N ILE A 18 -24.88 -10.07 5.61
CA ILE A 18 -24.71 -8.99 4.64
C ILE A 18 -23.27 -8.99 4.11
N GLU A 19 -23.13 -8.90 2.78
CA GLU A 19 -21.83 -8.78 2.12
C GLU A 19 -20.94 -7.67 2.76
N PRO A 20 -19.65 -7.92 3.04
CA PRO A 20 -18.80 -7.01 3.78
C PRO A 20 -18.76 -5.57 3.23
N ILE A 21 -18.67 -5.40 1.90
CA ILE A 21 -18.67 -4.06 1.29
C ILE A 21 -20.00 -3.35 1.53
N ALA A 22 -21.13 -4.08 1.43
CA ALA A 22 -22.45 -3.50 1.64
C ALA A 22 -22.65 -3.08 3.10
N ARG A 23 -22.35 -3.96 4.08
CA ARG A 23 -22.50 -3.63 5.50
C ARG A 23 -21.57 -2.50 5.97
N VAL A 24 -20.35 -2.46 5.46
CA VAL A 24 -19.42 -1.34 5.72
C VAL A 24 -19.95 -0.04 5.11
N SER A 25 -20.51 -0.07 3.90
CA SER A 25 -21.10 1.10 3.24
C SER A 25 -22.30 1.63 4.00
N LEU A 26 -23.21 0.75 4.45
CA LEU A 26 -24.36 1.10 5.26
C LEU A 26 -23.95 1.72 6.60
N PHE A 27 -23.04 1.06 7.32
CA PHE A 27 -22.48 1.59 8.55
C PHE A 27 -21.82 2.95 8.34
N HIS A 28 -21.03 3.08 7.29
CA HIS A 28 -20.33 4.34 6.99
C HIS A 28 -21.28 5.50 6.77
N PHE A 29 -22.38 5.28 6.02
CA PHE A 29 -23.43 6.28 5.88
C PHE A 29 -24.08 6.61 7.21
N LEU A 30 -24.56 5.59 7.93
CA LEU A 30 -25.28 5.77 9.19
C LEU A 30 -24.42 6.47 10.25
N PHE A 31 -23.16 6.11 10.38
CA PHE A 31 -22.25 6.79 11.32
C PHE A 31 -22.06 8.27 10.95
N GLY A 32 -21.88 8.57 9.68
CA GLY A 32 -21.77 9.94 9.18
C GLY A 32 -23.05 10.76 9.43
N TYR A 33 -24.22 10.16 9.21
CA TYR A 33 -25.53 10.77 9.43
C TYR A 33 -25.86 10.99 10.91
N ILE A 34 -25.54 10.01 11.78
CA ILE A 34 -25.74 10.11 13.25
C ILE A 34 -24.83 11.18 13.83
N HIS A 35 -23.63 11.32 13.31
CA HIS A 35 -22.61 12.31 13.69
C HIS A 35 -22.38 12.37 15.21
N PRO A 36 -21.95 11.26 15.87
CA PRO A 36 -22.00 11.12 17.32
C PRO A 36 -21.03 12.01 18.11
N PHE A 37 -19.99 12.54 17.49
CA PHE A 37 -18.95 13.32 18.15
C PHE A 37 -18.95 14.78 17.73
N TYR A 38 -18.42 15.66 18.58
CA TYR A 38 -18.26 17.09 18.24
C TYR A 38 -17.20 17.29 17.13
N ASP A 39 -16.15 16.48 17.11
CA ASP A 39 -15.11 16.48 16.08
C ASP A 39 -14.59 15.06 15.82
N GLY A 40 -13.98 14.88 14.65
CA GLY A 40 -13.33 13.62 14.30
C GLY A 40 -14.26 12.56 13.71
N ASN A 41 -15.55 12.85 13.50
CA ASN A 41 -16.49 11.85 12.96
C ASN A 41 -16.00 11.21 11.65
N GLY A 42 -15.56 12.00 10.69
CA GLY A 42 -15.05 11.48 9.43
C GLY A 42 -13.78 10.63 9.57
N ARG A 43 -12.90 10.98 10.51
CA ARG A 43 -11.66 10.19 10.80
C ARG A 43 -12.02 8.86 11.46
N THR A 44 -12.87 8.89 12.48
CA THR A 44 -13.34 7.69 13.18
C THR A 44 -14.10 6.76 12.25
N ASN A 45 -15.01 7.29 11.43
CA ASN A 45 -15.79 6.51 10.47
C ASN A 45 -14.89 5.79 9.46
N ARG A 46 -13.95 6.52 8.83
CA ARG A 46 -12.97 5.91 7.92
C ARG A 46 -12.07 4.91 8.61
N PHE A 47 -11.65 5.16 9.86
CA PHE A 47 -10.84 4.22 10.62
C PHE A 47 -11.58 2.90 10.88
N ILE A 48 -12.84 2.95 11.36
CA ILE A 48 -13.65 1.75 11.60
C ILE A 48 -13.87 1.00 10.29
N SER A 49 -14.28 1.69 9.22
CA SER A 49 -14.50 1.08 7.90
C SER A 49 -13.23 0.43 7.35
N SER A 50 -12.07 1.12 7.47
CA SER A 50 -10.77 0.59 7.08
C SER A 50 -10.39 -0.67 7.87
N TYR A 51 -10.64 -0.65 9.18
CA TYR A 51 -10.36 -1.80 10.05
C TYR A 51 -11.19 -3.02 9.66
N VAL A 52 -12.50 -2.85 9.45
CA VAL A 52 -13.37 -3.97 9.05
C VAL A 52 -12.96 -4.51 7.67
N LEU A 53 -12.76 -3.64 6.68
CA LEU A 53 -12.30 -4.06 5.35
C LEU A 53 -10.95 -4.80 5.40
N SER A 54 -10.02 -4.38 6.27
CA SER A 54 -8.73 -5.05 6.46
C SER A 54 -8.85 -6.43 7.08
N LYS A 55 -9.92 -6.70 7.82
CA LYS A 55 -10.21 -8.01 8.41
C LYS A 55 -10.91 -8.95 7.46
N GLU A 56 -11.84 -8.41 6.66
CA GLU A 56 -12.65 -9.20 5.73
C GLU A 56 -11.89 -9.58 4.44
N TYR A 57 -10.97 -8.72 4.00
CA TYR A 57 -10.22 -8.93 2.76
C TYR A 57 -8.72 -9.01 3.03
N GLU A 58 -8.01 -7.89 2.88
CA GLU A 58 -6.56 -7.82 3.03
C GLU A 58 -6.14 -6.57 3.83
N PRO A 59 -5.16 -6.66 4.74
CA PRO A 59 -4.72 -5.53 5.56
C PRO A 59 -4.39 -4.27 4.76
N LEU A 60 -3.83 -4.41 3.57
CA LEU A 60 -3.45 -3.29 2.71
C LEU A 60 -4.63 -2.47 2.21
N ILE A 61 -5.84 -3.06 2.12
CA ILE A 61 -7.06 -2.36 1.68
C ILE A 61 -7.43 -1.25 2.67
N GLY A 62 -7.32 -1.53 3.96
CA GLY A 62 -7.59 -0.56 5.01
C GLY A 62 -6.77 0.72 4.88
N PHE A 63 -5.51 0.63 4.46
CA PHE A 63 -4.66 1.81 4.26
C PHE A 63 -5.07 2.66 3.04
N ARG A 64 -5.77 2.07 2.07
CA ARG A 64 -6.14 2.76 0.83
C ARG A 64 -7.49 3.48 0.89
N LEU A 65 -8.39 3.11 1.80
CA LEU A 65 -9.74 3.67 1.85
C LEU A 65 -9.75 5.20 1.99
N SER A 66 -8.99 5.75 2.93
CA SER A 66 -8.94 7.20 3.13
C SER A 66 -8.40 7.95 1.92
N TYR A 67 -7.45 7.35 1.20
CA TYR A 67 -6.92 7.92 -0.04
C TYR A 67 -7.96 7.85 -1.16
N ALA A 68 -8.65 6.72 -1.33
CA ALA A 68 -9.67 6.55 -2.35
C ALA A 68 -10.86 7.51 -2.15
N VAL A 69 -11.34 7.67 -0.91
CA VAL A 69 -12.38 8.66 -0.58
C VAL A 69 -11.93 10.08 -0.95
N LYS A 70 -10.64 10.41 -0.74
CA LYS A 70 -10.09 11.72 -1.12
C LYS A 70 -10.02 11.91 -2.63
N GLN A 71 -9.72 10.86 -3.39
CA GLN A 71 -9.66 10.93 -4.86
C GLN A 71 -11.05 11.15 -5.48
N ASP A 72 -12.09 10.51 -4.93
CA ASP A 72 -13.47 10.59 -5.40
C ASP A 72 -14.37 11.37 -4.43
N ILE A 73 -13.86 12.45 -3.86
CA ILE A 73 -14.52 13.19 -2.78
C ILE A 73 -15.88 13.75 -3.20
N GLU A 74 -16.05 14.17 -4.43
CA GLU A 74 -17.31 14.67 -4.97
C GLU A 74 -18.37 13.58 -5.05
N LYS A 75 -17.99 12.38 -5.53
CA LYS A 75 -18.86 11.20 -5.58
C LYS A 75 -19.28 10.76 -4.18
N TYR A 76 -18.34 10.77 -3.24
CA TYR A 76 -18.59 10.46 -1.85
C TYR A 76 -19.64 11.39 -1.23
N TYR A 77 -19.48 12.71 -1.34
CA TYR A 77 -20.46 13.66 -0.79
C TYR A 77 -21.78 13.69 -1.57
N ARG A 78 -21.75 13.46 -2.88
CA ARG A 78 -22.98 13.34 -3.67
C ARG A 78 -23.84 12.18 -3.15
N GLY A 79 -23.21 11.04 -2.79
CA GLY A 79 -23.92 9.90 -2.19
C GLY A 79 -24.70 10.30 -0.94
N TYR A 80 -24.09 11.06 -0.03
CA TYR A 80 -24.78 11.62 1.15
C TYR A 80 -25.93 12.55 0.74
N THR A 81 -25.65 13.54 -0.09
CA THR A 81 -26.66 14.54 -0.52
C THR A 81 -27.89 13.89 -1.15
N VAL A 82 -27.71 12.85 -1.98
CA VAL A 82 -28.84 12.12 -2.60
C VAL A 82 -29.64 11.36 -1.55
N CYS A 83 -28.97 10.64 -0.66
CA CYS A 83 -29.65 9.83 0.37
C CYS A 83 -30.36 10.69 1.42
N GLU A 84 -29.83 11.87 1.74
CA GLU A 84 -30.43 12.81 2.70
C GLU A 84 -31.59 13.63 2.11
N HIS A 85 -31.77 13.61 0.78
CA HIS A 85 -32.83 14.38 0.14
C HIS A 85 -34.21 13.85 0.53
N PRO A 86 -35.17 14.71 0.94
CA PRO A 86 -36.48 14.28 1.44
C PRO A 86 -37.27 13.38 0.46
N LEU A 87 -37.13 13.61 -0.85
CA LEU A 87 -37.79 12.79 -1.88
C LEU A 87 -37.20 11.40 -2.04
N ASN A 88 -36.02 11.16 -1.51
CA ASN A 88 -35.35 9.84 -1.55
C ASN A 88 -35.96 8.85 -0.56
N LYS A 89 -36.76 9.33 0.40
CA LYS A 89 -37.52 8.50 1.36
C LYS A 89 -36.66 7.52 2.19
N GLY A 90 -35.38 7.84 2.39
CA GLY A 90 -34.48 7.03 3.19
C GLY A 90 -33.84 5.83 2.46
N ASP A 91 -33.91 5.80 1.13
CA ASP A 91 -33.18 4.79 0.34
C ASP A 91 -31.67 5.08 0.39
N LEU A 92 -30.88 4.13 0.92
CA LEU A 92 -29.42 4.22 1.05
C LEU A 92 -28.67 3.64 -0.16
N THR A 93 -29.41 3.03 -1.09
CA THR A 93 -28.79 2.40 -2.28
C THR A 93 -27.84 3.32 -3.04
N PRO A 94 -28.16 4.61 -3.28
CA PRO A 94 -27.23 5.51 -3.98
C PRO A 94 -25.89 5.68 -3.29
N PHE A 95 -25.88 5.76 -1.94
CA PHE A 95 -24.62 5.84 -1.20
C PHE A 95 -23.87 4.52 -1.18
N VAL A 96 -24.57 3.39 -0.96
CA VAL A 96 -23.98 2.06 -0.94
C VAL A 96 -23.26 1.78 -2.28
N ILE A 97 -23.91 2.10 -3.40
CA ILE A 97 -23.29 1.95 -4.73
C ILE A 97 -22.05 2.84 -4.86
N ALA A 98 -22.18 4.15 -4.58
CA ALA A 98 -21.09 5.10 -4.73
C ALA A 98 -19.88 4.74 -3.85
N PHE A 99 -20.12 4.35 -2.59
CA PHE A 99 -19.05 3.99 -1.68
C PHE A 99 -18.42 2.64 -2.00
N SER A 100 -19.21 1.66 -2.43
CA SER A 100 -18.70 0.37 -2.93
C SER A 100 -17.80 0.54 -4.14
N GLU A 101 -18.16 1.41 -5.09
CA GLU A 101 -17.32 1.74 -6.25
C GLU A 101 -16.01 2.41 -5.83
N ILE A 102 -16.00 3.28 -4.81
CA ILE A 102 -14.78 3.87 -4.24
C ILE A 102 -13.89 2.77 -3.64
N ILE A 103 -14.46 1.84 -2.89
CA ILE A 103 -13.71 0.70 -2.30
C ILE A 103 -13.11 -0.18 -3.41
N VAL A 104 -13.90 -0.56 -4.41
CA VAL A 104 -13.43 -1.39 -5.53
C VAL A 104 -12.33 -0.68 -6.31
N SER A 105 -12.47 0.61 -6.61
CA SER A 105 -11.43 1.43 -7.25
C SER A 105 -10.12 1.44 -6.44
N ALA A 106 -10.21 1.53 -5.11
CA ALA A 106 -9.05 1.43 -4.23
C ALA A 106 -8.35 0.07 -4.32
N MET A 107 -9.12 -1.02 -4.35
CA MET A 107 -8.59 -2.39 -4.51
C MET A 107 -7.91 -2.58 -5.87
N GLU A 108 -8.51 -2.10 -6.95
CA GLU A 108 -7.95 -2.18 -8.29
C GLU A 108 -6.66 -1.37 -8.43
N SER A 109 -6.65 -0.15 -7.93
CA SER A 109 -5.45 0.70 -7.90
C SER A 109 -4.31 0.03 -7.14
N MET A 110 -4.60 -0.55 -5.96
CA MET A 110 -3.62 -1.28 -5.17
C MET A 110 -3.08 -2.50 -5.92
N ARG A 111 -3.97 -3.31 -6.50
CA ARG A 111 -3.60 -4.49 -7.29
C ARG A 111 -2.67 -4.13 -8.45
N ASN A 112 -2.98 -3.04 -9.16
CA ASN A 112 -2.17 -2.58 -10.28
C ASN A 112 -0.79 -2.12 -9.81
N SER A 113 -0.71 -1.33 -8.72
CA SER A 113 0.58 -0.91 -8.13
C SER A 113 1.44 -2.10 -7.68
N LEU A 114 0.83 -3.12 -7.07
CA LEU A 114 1.55 -4.34 -6.65
C LEU A 114 2.05 -5.15 -7.85
N ARG A 115 1.26 -5.22 -8.94
CA ARG A 115 1.69 -5.88 -10.19
C ARG A 115 2.86 -5.16 -10.84
N GLU A 116 2.82 -3.83 -10.91
CA GLU A 116 3.92 -3.02 -11.42
C GLU A 116 5.21 -3.26 -10.62
N LEU A 117 5.14 -3.18 -9.29
CA LEU A 117 6.29 -3.44 -8.41
C LEU A 117 6.84 -4.86 -8.57
N ARG A 118 5.97 -5.85 -8.70
CA ARG A 118 6.37 -7.22 -8.94
C ARG A 118 7.08 -7.37 -10.30
N ASN A 119 6.53 -6.79 -11.36
CA ASN A 119 7.16 -6.82 -12.68
C ASN A 119 8.54 -6.14 -12.67
N MET A 120 8.67 -5.00 -11.96
CA MET A 120 9.95 -4.32 -11.80
C MET A 120 10.97 -5.16 -11.01
N LEU A 121 10.52 -5.92 -10.01
CA LEU A 121 11.37 -6.84 -9.26
C LEU A 121 11.87 -7.97 -10.15
N GLU A 122 10.97 -8.67 -10.84
CA GLU A 122 11.30 -9.77 -11.74
C GLU A 122 12.23 -9.31 -12.89
N GLU A 123 12.02 -8.11 -13.43
CA GLU A 123 12.90 -7.50 -14.42
C GLU A 123 14.27 -7.16 -13.84
N GLY A 124 14.31 -6.55 -12.64
CA GLY A 124 15.57 -6.21 -11.95
C GLY A 124 16.41 -7.43 -11.62
N GLU A 125 15.79 -8.51 -11.17
CA GLU A 125 16.46 -9.79 -10.90
C GLU A 125 17.01 -10.41 -12.18
N ARG A 126 16.23 -10.44 -13.27
CA ARG A 126 16.71 -10.93 -14.56
C ARG A 126 17.88 -10.11 -15.11
N MET A 127 17.82 -8.78 -15.01
CA MET A 127 18.95 -7.93 -15.42
C MET A 127 20.19 -8.20 -14.57
N ALA A 128 20.03 -8.43 -13.26
CA ALA A 128 21.13 -8.79 -12.37
C ALA A 128 21.77 -10.13 -12.76
N GLU A 129 20.95 -11.13 -13.12
CA GLU A 129 21.46 -12.42 -13.63
C GLU A 129 22.29 -12.25 -14.90
N ILE A 130 21.88 -11.40 -15.84
CA ILE A 130 22.63 -11.09 -17.05
C ILE A 130 23.96 -10.43 -16.70
N VAL A 131 23.92 -9.34 -15.92
CA VAL A 131 25.11 -8.50 -15.61
C VAL A 131 26.12 -9.24 -14.72
N PHE A 132 25.67 -10.15 -13.86
CA PHE A 132 26.49 -10.89 -12.91
C PHE A 132 26.53 -12.40 -13.19
N ALA A 133 26.22 -12.85 -14.40
CA ALA A 133 25.97 -14.23 -14.83
C ALA A 133 26.99 -15.30 -14.37
N LYS A 134 28.19 -14.91 -13.91
CA LYS A 134 29.26 -15.80 -13.47
C LYS A 134 29.50 -15.81 -11.97
N ASP A 135 28.73 -15.03 -11.20
CA ASP A 135 28.92 -14.84 -9.77
C ASP A 135 27.57 -14.97 -9.03
N GLU A 136 27.22 -16.18 -8.61
CA GLU A 136 25.99 -16.48 -7.86
C GLU A 136 25.84 -15.60 -6.61
N LYS A 137 26.96 -15.32 -5.90
CA LYS A 137 26.92 -14.46 -4.71
C LYS A 137 26.65 -12.99 -5.05
N ALA A 138 27.13 -12.55 -6.20
CA ALA A 138 26.78 -11.20 -6.69
C ALA A 138 25.30 -11.13 -7.09
N ILE A 139 24.73 -12.16 -7.70
CA ILE A 139 23.30 -12.22 -8.03
C ILE A 139 22.45 -12.17 -6.76
N GLU A 140 22.79 -12.92 -5.71
CA GLU A 140 22.08 -12.86 -4.42
C GLU A 140 22.10 -11.44 -3.81
N ILE A 141 23.27 -10.78 -3.82
CA ILE A 141 23.39 -9.39 -3.33
C ILE A 141 22.62 -8.42 -4.21
N ALA A 142 22.64 -8.62 -5.53
CA ALA A 142 21.89 -7.82 -6.48
C ALA A 142 20.39 -7.90 -6.21
N SER A 143 19.82 -9.08 -5.97
CA SER A 143 18.40 -9.26 -5.62
C SER A 143 18.03 -8.47 -4.36
N VAL A 144 18.85 -8.50 -3.31
CA VAL A 144 18.63 -7.71 -2.10
C VAL A 144 18.70 -6.20 -2.38
N LEU A 145 19.64 -5.75 -3.21
CA LEU A 145 19.78 -4.34 -3.58
C LEU A 145 18.65 -3.87 -4.49
N VAL A 146 18.15 -4.71 -5.40
CA VAL A 146 16.96 -4.45 -6.23
C VAL A 146 15.72 -4.34 -5.34
N THR A 147 15.53 -5.30 -4.43
CA THR A 147 14.43 -5.25 -3.45
C THR A 147 14.49 -3.98 -2.61
N ALA A 148 15.68 -3.59 -2.14
CA ALA A 148 15.87 -2.36 -1.39
C ALA A 148 15.58 -1.10 -2.22
N ALA A 149 15.85 -1.12 -3.53
CA ALA A 149 15.53 -0.01 -4.43
C ALA A 149 14.03 0.17 -4.64
N LEU A 150 13.26 -0.91 -4.65
CA LEU A 150 11.83 -0.89 -4.94
C LEU A 150 10.96 -0.73 -3.69
N PHE A 151 11.37 -1.29 -2.55
CA PHE A 151 10.49 -1.42 -1.38
C PHE A 151 11.00 -0.71 -0.12
N ALA A 152 12.28 -0.31 -0.06
CA ALA A 152 12.78 0.43 1.09
C ALA A 152 12.80 1.93 0.80
N PHE A 153 12.41 2.74 1.79
CA PHE A 153 12.35 4.21 1.64
C PHE A 153 13.70 4.81 1.25
N ASN A 154 14.79 4.38 1.89
CA ASN A 154 16.13 4.89 1.63
C ASN A 154 17.08 3.84 1.02
N GLY A 155 16.73 2.57 1.11
CA GLY A 155 17.59 1.45 0.78
C GLY A 155 17.94 0.59 2.00
N ILE A 156 18.97 -0.27 1.91
CA ILE A 156 19.44 -1.18 2.96
C ILE A 156 20.73 -0.67 3.58
N THR A 157 20.87 -0.79 4.90
CA THR A 157 22.10 -0.38 5.61
C THR A 157 23.18 -1.47 5.59
N MET A 158 24.45 -1.07 5.87
CA MET A 158 25.54 -2.05 6.02
C MET A 158 25.28 -3.06 7.15
N ALA A 159 24.61 -2.67 8.22
CA ALA A 159 24.28 -3.56 9.33
C ALA A 159 23.27 -4.64 8.89
N GLU A 160 22.25 -4.25 8.14
CA GLU A 160 21.27 -5.19 7.56
C GLU A 160 21.93 -6.12 6.54
N LEU A 161 22.79 -5.61 5.66
CA LEU A 161 23.54 -6.44 4.71
C LEU A 161 24.44 -7.47 5.42
N THR A 162 25.17 -7.06 6.47
CA THR A 162 26.02 -7.99 7.24
C THR A 162 25.19 -9.05 7.95
N TYR A 163 24.01 -8.70 8.44
CA TYR A 163 23.09 -9.65 9.04
C TYR A 163 22.51 -10.63 8.01
N THR A 164 22.01 -10.11 6.88
CA THR A 164 21.39 -10.94 5.82
C THR A 164 22.36 -11.97 5.23
N PHE A 165 23.63 -11.60 5.05
CA PHE A 165 24.65 -12.47 4.41
C PHE A 165 25.59 -13.14 5.41
N ASP A 166 25.33 -13.05 6.69
CA ASP A 166 26.21 -13.57 7.77
C ASP A 166 27.70 -13.26 7.49
N ALA A 167 27.99 -12.02 7.21
CA ALA A 167 29.31 -11.61 6.74
C ALA A 167 29.84 -10.41 7.52
N SER A 168 31.18 -10.35 7.70
CA SER A 168 31.80 -9.17 8.30
C SER A 168 31.59 -7.92 7.42
N ARG A 169 31.64 -6.74 8.06
CA ARG A 169 31.54 -5.47 7.37
C ARG A 169 32.60 -5.31 6.27
N GLN A 170 33.83 -5.76 6.55
CA GLN A 170 34.93 -5.73 5.58
C GLN A 170 34.66 -6.63 4.38
N THR A 171 34.10 -7.83 4.63
CA THR A 171 33.69 -8.77 3.58
C THR A 171 32.58 -8.17 2.70
N MET A 172 31.59 -7.52 3.31
CA MET A 172 30.52 -6.86 2.55
C MET A 172 31.02 -5.72 1.69
N TYR A 173 31.95 -4.89 2.17
CA TYR A 173 32.57 -3.85 1.32
C TYR A 173 33.27 -4.44 0.10
N LYS A 174 34.01 -5.57 0.26
CA LYS A 174 34.62 -6.28 -0.87
C LYS A 174 33.59 -6.82 -1.86
N LYS A 175 32.49 -7.38 -1.34
CA LYS A 175 31.39 -7.90 -2.17
C LYS A 175 30.62 -6.78 -2.90
N LEU A 176 30.54 -5.60 -2.35
CA LEU A 176 29.89 -4.43 -2.99
C LEU A 176 30.79 -3.70 -3.99
N ALA A 177 32.10 -3.96 -3.97
CA ALA A 177 33.06 -3.30 -4.88
C ALA A 177 32.70 -3.48 -6.37
N PRO A 178 32.36 -4.70 -6.88
CA PRO A 178 31.95 -4.91 -8.27
C PRO A 178 30.73 -4.10 -8.70
N PHE A 179 29.78 -3.87 -7.79
CA PHE A 179 28.59 -3.06 -8.05
C PHE A 179 28.93 -1.57 -8.18
N LYS A 180 29.85 -1.11 -7.33
CA LYS A 180 30.36 0.27 -7.39
C LYS A 180 31.17 0.51 -8.66
N GLU A 181 32.06 -0.41 -9.01
CA GLU A 181 32.90 -0.32 -10.22
C GLU A 181 32.09 -0.32 -11.51
N ARG A 182 30.99 -1.06 -11.54
CA ARG A 182 30.02 -1.07 -12.65
C ARG A 182 29.05 0.12 -12.63
N GLY A 183 29.09 0.95 -11.60
CA GLY A 183 28.23 2.13 -11.48
C GLY A 183 26.75 1.82 -11.21
N VAL A 184 26.42 0.61 -10.72
CA VAL A 184 25.05 0.19 -10.41
C VAL A 184 24.70 0.27 -8.93
N LEU A 185 25.62 0.70 -8.06
CA LEU A 185 25.41 0.85 -6.62
C LEU A 185 25.16 2.31 -6.27
N VAL A 186 23.99 2.62 -5.77
CA VAL A 186 23.71 3.91 -5.12
C VAL A 186 24.03 3.77 -3.64
N ALA A 187 24.85 4.67 -3.10
CA ALA A 187 25.14 4.81 -1.68
C ALA A 187 24.76 6.21 -1.22
N GLN A 188 23.72 6.33 -0.40
CA GLN A 188 23.20 7.60 0.10
C GLN A 188 23.41 7.70 1.60
N LYS A 189 24.04 8.78 2.05
CA LYS A 189 24.24 9.04 3.48
C LYS A 189 23.08 9.86 4.03
N GLU A 190 22.46 9.38 5.09
CA GLU A 190 21.44 10.09 5.83
C GLU A 190 21.76 10.05 7.32
N GLY A 191 22.06 11.21 7.88
CA GLY A 191 22.55 11.32 9.26
C GLY A 191 23.85 10.53 9.48
N ARG A 192 23.80 9.55 10.38
CA ARG A 192 24.94 8.67 10.72
C ARG A 192 24.94 7.36 9.93
N LYS A 193 23.93 7.09 9.11
CA LYS A 193 23.77 5.84 8.37
C LYS A 193 24.05 6.07 6.89
N THR A 194 24.57 5.02 6.23
CA THR A 194 24.67 4.94 4.77
C THR A 194 23.74 3.84 4.32
N TYR A 195 22.91 4.17 3.34
CA TYR A 195 21.95 3.26 2.71
C TYR A 195 22.43 2.89 1.32
N TYR A 196 22.24 1.65 0.96
CA TYR A 196 22.67 1.06 -0.31
C TYR A 196 21.44 0.56 -1.05
N ARG A 197 21.41 0.77 -2.36
CA ARG A 197 20.36 0.24 -3.24
C ARG A 197 20.89 0.08 -4.65
N MET A 198 20.21 -0.71 -5.47
CA MET A 198 20.52 -0.82 -6.89
C MET A 198 20.10 0.46 -7.63
N ASP A 199 20.92 0.92 -8.55
CA ASP A 199 20.52 1.84 -9.62
C ASP A 199 19.92 1.00 -10.76
N LEU A 200 18.59 0.95 -10.82
CA LEU A 200 17.87 0.12 -11.77
C LEU A 200 18.07 0.58 -13.21
N ASP A 201 18.21 1.90 -13.44
CA ASP A 201 18.45 2.45 -14.77
C ASP A 201 19.86 2.14 -15.26
N ALA A 202 20.85 2.22 -14.38
CA ALA A 202 22.21 1.81 -14.70
C ALA A 202 22.32 0.32 -14.94
N LEU A 203 21.62 -0.50 -14.15
CA LEU A 203 21.58 -1.96 -14.32
C LEU A 203 20.97 -2.33 -15.67
N ARG A 204 19.87 -1.69 -16.06
CA ARG A 204 19.22 -1.90 -17.38
C ARG A 204 20.19 -1.58 -18.52
N ARG A 205 20.84 -0.42 -18.48
CA ARG A 205 21.83 -0.05 -19.52
C ARG A 205 22.95 -1.06 -19.68
N LEU A 206 23.42 -1.68 -18.56
CA LEU A 206 24.45 -2.70 -18.63
C LEU A 206 23.92 -4.04 -19.14
N ALA A 207 22.69 -4.43 -18.81
CA ALA A 207 22.08 -5.65 -19.29
C ALA A 207 21.83 -5.57 -20.82
N ASP A 208 21.43 -4.42 -21.33
CA ASP A 208 21.17 -4.20 -22.77
C ASP A 208 22.47 -4.21 -23.62
N GLN A 209 23.64 -4.11 -23.01
CA GLN A 209 24.95 -4.13 -23.68
C GLN A 209 25.59 -5.52 -23.73
N GLN A 210 24.98 -6.52 -23.12
CA GLN A 210 25.48 -7.90 -23.07
C GLN A 210 24.65 -8.86 -23.94
#